data_38d41e206441a88ce1ca4e059a90b43a
#
_entry.id   38d41e206441a88ce1ca4e059a90b43a
#
_cell.length_a   1.000
_cell.length_b   1.000
_cell.length_c   1.000
_cell.angle_alpha   90.00
_cell.angle_beta   90.00
_cell.angle_gamma   90.00
#
_symmetry.space_group_name_H-M   'P 1'
#
loop_
_entity.id
_entity.type
_entity.pdbx_description
1 polymer ?
#
loop_
_entity_poly.entity_id
_entity_poly.type
_entity_poly.pdbx_seq_one_letter_code
_entity_poly.pdbx_strand_id
1 'polypeptide(L)'
;MKGIVVYGSNYGTTRTYAQELARRTGWPAVDWQQAQKLADYEAVVYLGGLYAGGVVGLKAVLPQLEQAPAQKLVVVTVGVADPAEPENVAHIRASLQKQLPGALYQKAQFAHLRGGIDYSRLNFKHRAMMWAMVQMLKKRPPEQQSAEDREIIRTYNQKVDFTDLASVEQVLELLQ
;
A
#
# COMPACT_ATOMS: atom_id res chain seq x y z
N MET A 1 -8.21 -13.80 -18.49
CA MET A 1 -6.94 -13.60 -17.76
C MET A 1 -7.08 -14.18 -16.35
N LYS A 2 -6.20 -15.12 -15.99
CA LYS A 2 -6.16 -15.75 -14.66
C LYS A 2 -5.36 -14.86 -13.73
N GLY A 3 -6.00 -14.24 -12.74
CA GLY A 3 -5.35 -13.32 -11.82
C GLY A 3 -5.53 -13.67 -10.36
N ILE A 4 -4.74 -13.02 -9.51
CA ILE A 4 -4.78 -13.13 -8.05
C ILE A 4 -4.58 -11.77 -7.41
N VAL A 5 -5.29 -11.55 -6.30
CA VAL A 5 -5.11 -10.40 -5.42
C VAL A 5 -4.35 -10.85 -4.18
N VAL A 6 -3.18 -10.27 -3.94
CA VAL A 6 -2.37 -10.53 -2.73
C VAL A 6 -2.36 -9.28 -1.88
N TYR A 7 -2.56 -9.40 -0.58
CA TYR A 7 -2.59 -8.23 0.29
C TYR A 7 -1.75 -8.37 1.54
N GLY A 8 -1.15 -7.25 1.97
CA GLY A 8 -0.50 -7.09 3.26
C GLY A 8 -1.22 -6.02 4.07
N SER A 9 -1.87 -6.43 5.17
CA SER A 9 -2.68 -5.56 6.01
C SER A 9 -2.41 -5.80 7.49
N ASN A 10 -2.07 -4.73 8.22
CA ASN A 10 -1.90 -4.81 9.68
C ASN A 10 -3.22 -4.56 10.43
N TYR A 11 -4.09 -3.70 9.93
CA TYR A 11 -5.28 -3.22 10.65
C TYR A 11 -6.59 -3.31 9.87
N GLY A 12 -6.57 -3.93 8.69
CA GLY A 12 -7.77 -4.34 7.99
C GLY A 12 -8.16 -3.49 6.77
N THR A 13 -7.75 -2.23 6.65
CA THR A 13 -8.15 -1.36 5.52
C THR A 13 -7.72 -1.92 4.17
N THR A 14 -6.46 -2.34 4.05
CA THR A 14 -5.93 -2.94 2.81
C THR A 14 -6.68 -4.22 2.45
N ARG A 15 -7.01 -5.04 3.45
CA ARG A 15 -7.82 -6.25 3.27
C ARG A 15 -9.20 -5.93 2.70
N THR A 16 -9.84 -4.87 3.17
CA THR A 16 -11.15 -4.43 2.67
C THR A 16 -11.11 -4.10 1.18
N TYR A 17 -10.09 -3.36 0.74
CA TYR A 17 -9.87 -3.10 -0.69
C TYR A 17 -9.59 -4.38 -1.49
N ALA A 18 -8.78 -5.27 -0.96
CA ALA A 18 -8.47 -6.54 -1.62
C ALA A 18 -9.72 -7.41 -1.82
N GLN A 19 -10.61 -7.44 -0.82
CA GLN A 19 -11.89 -8.15 -0.91
C GLN A 19 -12.81 -7.52 -1.96
N GLU A 20 -12.85 -6.21 -2.06
CA GLU A 20 -13.64 -5.52 -3.10
C GLU A 20 -13.09 -5.80 -4.50
N LEU A 21 -11.77 -5.77 -4.69
CA LEU A 21 -11.15 -6.16 -5.96
C LEU A 21 -11.46 -7.61 -6.32
N ALA A 22 -11.36 -8.53 -5.35
CA ALA A 22 -11.69 -9.93 -5.55
C ALA A 22 -13.15 -10.11 -5.99
N ARG A 23 -14.07 -9.40 -5.35
CA ARG A 23 -15.49 -9.41 -5.71
C ARG A 23 -15.73 -8.91 -7.14
N ARG A 24 -15.03 -7.86 -7.57
CA ARG A 24 -15.22 -7.27 -8.91
C ARG A 24 -14.56 -8.07 -10.02
N THR A 25 -13.40 -8.67 -9.75
CA THR A 25 -12.62 -9.43 -10.74
C THR A 25 -13.01 -10.91 -10.79
N GLY A 26 -13.59 -11.46 -9.73
CA GLY A 26 -13.78 -12.89 -9.55
C GLY A 26 -12.48 -13.64 -9.20
N TRP A 27 -11.39 -12.91 -8.89
CA TRP A 27 -10.10 -13.49 -8.54
C TRP A 27 -10.00 -13.82 -7.06
N PRO A 28 -9.21 -14.83 -6.66
CA PRO A 28 -8.95 -15.08 -5.26
C PRO A 28 -8.18 -13.93 -4.62
N ALA A 29 -8.51 -13.60 -3.36
CA ALA A 29 -7.74 -12.69 -2.53
C ALA A 29 -7.09 -13.46 -1.38
N VAL A 30 -5.77 -13.34 -1.23
CA VAL A 30 -4.99 -14.06 -0.22
C VAL A 30 -4.07 -13.12 0.54
N ASP A 31 -3.87 -13.40 1.83
CA ASP A 31 -2.85 -12.71 2.61
C ASP A 31 -1.45 -13.06 2.07
N TRP A 32 -0.52 -12.10 2.12
CA TRP A 32 0.84 -12.29 1.63
C TRP A 32 1.55 -13.49 2.26
N GLN A 33 1.22 -13.84 3.50
CA GLN A 33 1.80 -15.00 4.20
C GLN A 33 1.31 -16.33 3.61
N GLN A 34 0.18 -16.32 2.94
CA GLN A 34 -0.43 -17.49 2.29
C GLN A 34 -0.19 -17.49 0.77
N ALA A 35 0.40 -16.43 0.23
CA ALA A 35 0.67 -16.30 -1.20
C ALA A 35 1.71 -17.32 -1.66
N GLN A 36 1.31 -18.17 -2.58
CA GLN A 36 2.17 -19.23 -3.15
C GLN A 36 1.95 -19.33 -4.66
N LYS A 37 3.00 -19.77 -5.36
CA LYS A 37 2.94 -20.06 -6.81
C LYS A 37 2.40 -18.88 -7.63
N LEU A 38 2.85 -17.67 -7.33
CA LEU A 38 2.38 -16.47 -8.03
C LEU A 38 2.70 -16.53 -9.54
N ALA A 39 3.71 -17.30 -9.93
CA ALA A 39 4.04 -17.51 -11.34
C ALA A 39 2.95 -18.25 -12.15
N ASP A 40 2.01 -18.93 -11.49
CA ASP A 40 0.89 -19.64 -12.15
C ASP A 40 -0.24 -18.71 -12.60
N TYR A 41 -0.13 -17.40 -12.32
CA TYR A 41 -1.10 -16.38 -12.66
C TYR A 41 -0.59 -15.44 -13.75
N GLU A 42 -1.48 -15.05 -14.66
CA GLU A 42 -1.19 -14.08 -15.73
C GLU A 42 -1.11 -12.65 -15.22
N ALA A 43 -1.83 -12.38 -14.12
CA ALA A 43 -1.83 -11.08 -13.46
C ALA A 43 -1.79 -11.23 -11.94
N VAL A 44 -0.99 -10.37 -11.30
CA VAL A 44 -0.96 -10.22 -9.84
C VAL A 44 -1.26 -8.77 -9.49
N VAL A 45 -2.23 -8.56 -8.61
CA VAL A 45 -2.46 -7.29 -7.94
C VAL A 45 -1.96 -7.42 -6.50
N TYR A 46 -0.90 -6.71 -6.16
CA TYR A 46 -0.39 -6.65 -4.80
C TYR A 46 -0.86 -5.38 -4.09
N LEU A 47 -1.65 -5.52 -3.03
CA LEU A 47 -2.06 -4.40 -2.19
C LEU A 47 -1.28 -4.41 -0.88
N GLY A 48 -0.58 -3.34 -0.59
CA GLY A 48 0.15 -3.23 0.68
C GLY A 48 -0.18 -1.96 1.45
N GLY A 49 -0.48 -2.13 2.73
CA GLY A 49 -0.58 -1.01 3.66
C GLY A 49 0.76 -0.31 3.79
N LEU A 50 0.77 1.02 3.71
CA LEU A 50 1.96 1.82 3.97
C LEU A 50 2.18 1.89 5.48
N TYR A 51 3.38 1.50 5.90
CA TYR A 51 3.77 1.55 7.30
C TYR A 51 5.27 1.81 7.44
N ALA A 52 5.62 2.83 8.21
CA ALA A 52 7.03 3.19 8.48
C ALA A 52 7.91 3.28 7.22
N GLY A 53 7.37 3.82 6.12
CA GLY A 53 8.08 3.97 4.84
C GLY A 53 8.18 2.69 4.01
N GLY A 54 7.58 1.57 4.46
CA GLY A 54 7.53 0.31 3.74
C GLY A 54 6.13 -0.09 3.33
N VAL A 55 6.04 -1.09 2.46
CA VAL A 55 4.79 -1.73 2.03
C VAL A 55 4.70 -3.09 2.71
N VAL A 56 3.67 -3.28 3.53
CA VAL A 56 3.50 -4.50 4.34
C VAL A 56 3.53 -5.75 3.46
N GLY A 57 4.43 -6.68 3.78
CA GLY A 57 4.55 -7.99 3.12
C GLY A 57 5.20 -7.99 1.74
N LEU A 58 5.37 -6.84 1.08
CA LEU A 58 5.87 -6.78 -0.30
C LEU A 58 7.22 -7.49 -0.46
N LYS A 59 8.16 -7.22 0.43
CA LYS A 59 9.50 -7.81 0.36
C LYS A 59 9.50 -9.34 0.38
N ALA A 60 8.57 -9.95 1.09
CA ALA A 60 8.47 -11.40 1.23
C ALA A 60 7.98 -12.10 -0.05
N VAL A 61 7.18 -11.41 -0.88
CA VAL A 61 6.64 -11.97 -2.12
C VAL A 61 7.51 -11.67 -3.35
N LEU A 62 8.49 -10.77 -3.23
CA LEU A 62 9.38 -10.40 -4.35
C LEU A 62 10.00 -11.60 -5.07
N PRO A 63 10.56 -12.62 -4.37
CA PRO A 63 11.16 -13.77 -5.07
C PRO A 63 10.18 -14.53 -5.98
N GLN A 64 8.89 -14.55 -5.63
CA GLN A 64 7.87 -15.17 -6.46
C GLN A 64 7.50 -14.30 -7.67
N LEU A 65 7.46 -12.97 -7.51
CA LEU A 65 7.17 -12.03 -8.58
C LEU A 65 8.29 -11.97 -9.62
N GLU A 66 9.54 -12.16 -9.21
CA GLU A 66 10.71 -12.19 -10.10
C GLU A 66 10.72 -13.43 -11.01
N GLN A 67 10.08 -14.54 -10.59
CA GLN A 67 10.01 -15.78 -11.37
C GLN A 67 9.04 -15.72 -12.55
N ALA A 68 8.22 -14.68 -12.66
CA ALA A 68 7.19 -14.53 -13.69
C ALA A 68 7.34 -13.20 -14.45
N PRO A 69 8.37 -13.05 -15.30
CA PRO A 69 8.68 -11.76 -15.94
C PRO A 69 7.61 -11.29 -16.93
N ALA A 70 6.85 -12.19 -17.56
CA ALA A 70 5.77 -11.86 -18.50
C ALA A 70 4.44 -11.54 -17.81
N GLN A 71 4.33 -11.75 -16.51
CA GLN A 71 3.12 -11.53 -15.73
C GLN A 71 2.80 -10.03 -15.60
N LYS A 72 1.52 -9.67 -15.73
CA LYS A 72 1.04 -8.32 -15.42
C LYS A 72 1.12 -8.08 -13.91
N LEU A 73 1.79 -7.02 -13.49
CA LEU A 73 1.95 -6.68 -12.08
C LEU A 73 1.38 -5.29 -11.80
N VAL A 74 0.41 -5.22 -10.90
CA VAL A 74 -0.11 -3.97 -10.35
C VAL A 74 0.22 -3.92 -8.86
N VAL A 75 0.93 -2.88 -8.44
CA VAL A 75 1.26 -2.64 -7.03
C VAL A 75 0.40 -1.48 -6.51
N VAL A 76 -0.41 -1.77 -5.51
CA VAL A 76 -1.33 -0.82 -4.91
C VAL A 76 -0.86 -0.50 -3.49
N THR A 77 -0.66 0.76 -3.19
CA THR A 77 -0.37 1.19 -1.81
C THR A 77 -1.62 1.75 -1.16
N VAL A 78 -1.79 1.45 0.12
CA VAL A 78 -2.91 1.95 0.92
C VAL A 78 -2.34 2.70 2.12
N GLY A 79 -2.61 4.00 2.22
CA GLY A 79 -2.09 4.85 3.29
C GLY A 79 -3.02 5.99 3.65
N VAL A 80 -2.67 6.75 4.68
CA VAL A 80 -3.47 7.90 5.14
C VAL A 80 -3.26 9.13 4.27
N ALA A 81 -2.05 9.29 3.70
CA ALA A 81 -1.73 10.40 2.82
C ALA A 81 -2.66 10.49 1.61
N ASP A 82 -3.07 11.70 1.26
CA ASP A 82 -3.98 11.93 0.14
C ASP A 82 -3.25 11.72 -1.20
N PRO A 83 -3.64 10.74 -2.03
CA PRO A 83 -3.02 10.52 -3.33
C PRO A 83 -3.43 11.58 -4.39
N ALA A 84 -4.36 12.46 -4.10
CA ALA A 84 -4.64 13.63 -4.95
C ALA A 84 -3.50 14.67 -4.88
N GLU A 85 -2.68 14.63 -3.84
CA GLU A 85 -1.52 15.49 -3.69
C GLU A 85 -0.30 14.88 -4.41
N PRO A 86 0.23 15.52 -5.48
CA PRO A 86 1.35 14.97 -6.26
C PRO A 86 2.61 14.71 -5.45
N GLU A 87 2.87 15.52 -4.41
CA GLU A 87 4.00 15.35 -3.49
C GLU A 87 3.93 14.03 -2.74
N ASN A 88 2.74 13.64 -2.27
CA ASN A 88 2.52 12.37 -1.58
C ASN A 88 2.79 11.19 -2.52
N VAL A 89 2.27 11.25 -3.73
CA VAL A 89 2.50 10.23 -4.76
C VAL A 89 3.99 10.12 -5.08
N ALA A 90 4.69 11.24 -5.23
CA ALA A 90 6.13 11.26 -5.50
C ALA A 90 6.93 10.56 -4.38
N HIS A 91 6.61 10.82 -3.12
CA HIS A 91 7.24 10.17 -1.96
C HIS A 91 6.98 8.66 -1.94
N ILE A 92 5.73 8.25 -2.16
CA ILE A 92 5.36 6.82 -2.22
C ILE A 92 6.12 6.12 -3.35
N ARG A 93 6.17 6.74 -4.54
CA ARG A 93 6.89 6.20 -5.70
C ARG A 93 8.40 6.08 -5.45
N ALA A 94 9.02 7.07 -4.83
CA ALA A 94 10.43 7.03 -4.46
C ALA A 94 10.73 5.92 -3.44
N SER A 95 9.80 5.68 -2.52
CA SER A 95 9.91 4.56 -1.56
C SER A 95 9.77 3.20 -2.26
N LEU A 96 8.81 3.05 -3.16
CA LEU A 96 8.61 1.82 -3.94
C LEU A 96 9.83 1.51 -4.82
N GLN A 97 10.44 2.52 -5.41
CA GLN A 97 11.66 2.36 -6.23
C GLN A 97 12.83 1.78 -5.44
N LYS A 98 12.91 2.05 -4.13
CA LYS A 98 13.91 1.47 -3.24
C LYS A 98 13.57 0.04 -2.78
N GLN A 99 12.29 -0.32 -2.78
CA GLN A 99 11.81 -1.61 -2.29
C GLN A 99 11.69 -2.67 -3.39
N LEU A 100 11.41 -2.24 -4.62
CA LEU A 100 11.27 -3.15 -5.77
C LEU A 100 12.58 -3.25 -6.55
N PRO A 101 13.00 -4.46 -6.95
CA PRO A 101 14.05 -4.62 -7.96
C PRO A 101 13.72 -3.81 -9.22
N GLY A 102 14.76 -3.23 -9.85
CA GLY A 102 14.58 -2.30 -10.97
C GLY A 102 13.71 -2.87 -12.11
N ALA A 103 13.90 -4.14 -12.47
CA ALA A 103 13.09 -4.81 -13.49
C ALA A 103 11.61 -4.94 -13.09
N LEU A 104 11.32 -5.25 -11.83
CA LEU A 104 9.94 -5.29 -11.33
C LEU A 104 9.33 -3.90 -11.27
N TYR A 105 10.08 -2.89 -10.83
CA TYR A 105 9.60 -1.51 -10.78
C TYR A 105 9.22 -0.99 -12.17
N GLN A 106 10.05 -1.27 -13.18
CA GLN A 106 9.78 -0.82 -14.56
C GLN A 106 8.56 -1.48 -15.18
N LYS A 107 8.32 -2.76 -14.87
CA LYS A 107 7.19 -3.51 -15.38
C LYS A 107 5.89 -3.22 -14.61
N ALA A 108 5.98 -2.90 -13.32
CA ALA A 108 4.80 -2.72 -12.47
C ALA A 108 4.02 -1.45 -12.83
N GLN A 109 2.70 -1.57 -12.81
CA GLN A 109 1.78 -0.45 -12.78
C GLN A 109 1.43 -0.14 -11.32
N PHE A 110 1.12 1.11 -11.02
CA PHE A 110 0.93 1.55 -9.64
C PHE A 110 -0.36 2.30 -9.46
N ALA A 111 -1.06 2.00 -8.37
CA ALA A 111 -2.18 2.79 -7.87
C ALA A 111 -1.96 3.12 -6.39
N HIS A 112 -2.52 4.22 -5.95
CA HIS A 112 -2.41 4.68 -4.57
C HIS A 112 -3.81 4.95 -4.03
N LEU A 113 -4.20 4.21 -2.99
CA LEU A 113 -5.50 4.31 -2.36
C LEU A 113 -5.37 4.92 -0.98
N ARG A 114 -6.39 5.66 -0.58
CA ARG A 114 -6.44 6.24 0.74
C ARG A 114 -7.08 5.28 1.74
N GLY A 115 -6.45 5.10 2.88
CA GLY A 115 -6.93 4.22 3.94
C GLY A 115 -7.22 4.96 5.22
N GLY A 116 -7.11 4.26 6.33
CA GLY A 116 -7.35 4.82 7.65
C GLY A 116 -6.36 4.33 8.68
N ILE A 117 -6.38 4.97 9.82
CA ILE A 117 -5.64 4.56 11.01
C ILE A 117 -6.51 4.76 12.25
N ASP A 118 -6.51 3.78 13.13
CA ASP A 118 -7.13 3.85 14.45
C ASP A 118 -6.06 3.62 15.51
N TYR A 119 -5.61 4.69 16.14
CA TYR A 119 -4.55 4.63 17.14
C TYR A 119 -4.92 3.79 18.36
N SER A 120 -6.21 3.63 18.66
CA SER A 120 -6.68 2.80 19.78
C SER A 120 -6.39 1.31 19.54
N ARG A 121 -6.29 0.89 18.26
CA ARG A 121 -6.02 -0.48 17.83
C ARG A 121 -4.54 -0.77 17.60
N LEU A 122 -3.68 0.24 17.62
CA LEU A 122 -2.24 0.04 17.45
C LEU A 122 -1.67 -0.76 18.63
N ASN A 123 -0.85 -1.75 18.34
CA ASN A 123 -0.07 -2.43 19.37
C ASN A 123 0.98 -1.47 19.98
N PHE A 124 1.54 -1.83 21.11
CA PHE A 124 2.49 -0.99 21.86
C PHE A 124 3.69 -0.57 21.00
N LYS A 125 4.26 -1.48 20.22
CA LYS A 125 5.41 -1.22 19.34
C LYS A 125 5.06 -0.18 18.27
N HIS A 126 3.94 -0.35 17.57
CA HIS A 126 3.49 0.57 16.53
C HIS A 126 3.13 1.94 17.11
N ARG A 127 2.51 1.97 18.29
CA ARG A 127 2.20 3.22 18.98
C ARG A 127 3.47 3.99 19.34
N ALA A 128 4.48 3.31 19.88
CA ALA A 128 5.77 3.92 20.21
C ALA A 128 6.48 4.47 18.97
N MET A 129 6.47 3.72 17.87
CA MET A 129 7.06 4.17 16.59
C MET A 129 6.34 5.40 16.04
N MET A 130 5.02 5.43 16.04
CA MET A 130 4.23 6.58 15.59
C MET A 130 4.48 7.80 16.46
N TRP A 131 4.55 7.61 17.78
CA TRP A 131 4.91 8.70 18.69
C TRP A 131 6.29 9.30 18.37
N ALA A 132 7.31 8.45 18.23
CA ALA A 132 8.67 8.89 17.91
C ALA A 132 8.73 9.64 16.58
N MET A 133 8.05 9.11 15.56
CA MET A 133 7.97 9.74 14.24
C MET A 133 7.31 11.12 14.33
N VAL A 134 6.18 11.24 15.00
CA VAL A 134 5.48 12.53 15.15
C VAL A 134 6.32 13.54 15.93
N GLN A 135 7.05 13.12 16.99
CA GLN A 135 7.96 14.02 17.69
C GLN A 135 9.08 14.53 16.78
N MET A 136 9.60 13.68 15.90
CA MET A 136 10.62 14.07 14.92
C MET A 136 10.06 15.05 13.88
N LEU A 137 8.86 14.78 13.36
CA LEU A 137 8.20 15.62 12.36
C LEU A 137 7.85 17.01 12.92
N LYS A 138 7.38 17.09 14.16
CA LYS A 138 7.07 18.36 14.83
C LYS A 138 8.29 19.24 15.05
N LYS A 139 9.50 18.69 15.08
CA LYS A 139 10.75 19.46 15.18
C LYS A 139 11.17 20.12 13.86
N ARG A 140 10.62 19.66 12.72
CA ARG A 140 10.87 20.31 11.44
C ARG A 140 10.12 21.63 11.36
N PRO A 141 10.74 22.70 10.83
CA PRO A 141 10.03 23.94 10.53
C PRO A 141 8.82 23.65 9.61
N PRO A 142 7.68 24.35 9.77
CA PRO A 142 6.46 24.09 8.98
C PRO A 142 6.70 24.14 7.46
N GLU A 143 7.59 25.01 7.00
CA GLU A 143 7.97 25.15 5.60
C GLU A 143 8.78 23.95 5.03
N GLN A 144 9.34 23.13 5.92
CA GLN A 144 10.08 21.90 5.55
C GLN A 144 9.25 20.62 5.76
N GLN A 145 8.02 20.77 6.25
CA GLN A 145 7.10 19.64 6.41
C GLN A 145 6.38 19.38 5.08
N SER A 146 6.44 18.13 4.61
CA SER A 146 5.66 17.70 3.46
C SER A 146 4.16 17.70 3.75
N ALA A 147 3.33 17.57 2.73
CA ALA A 147 1.89 17.39 2.89
C ALA A 147 1.57 16.14 3.73
N GLU A 148 2.33 15.05 3.52
CA GLU A 148 2.24 13.83 4.31
C GLU A 148 2.62 14.05 5.77
N ASP A 149 3.72 14.76 6.04
CA ASP A 149 4.16 15.08 7.41
C ASP A 149 3.07 15.84 8.19
N ARG A 150 2.46 16.84 7.54
CA ARG A 150 1.36 17.62 8.13
C ARG A 150 0.13 16.76 8.39
N GLU A 151 -0.22 15.86 7.49
CA GLU A 151 -1.35 14.94 7.67
C GLU A 151 -1.11 13.94 8.82
N ILE A 152 0.09 13.39 8.93
CA ILE A 152 0.49 12.51 10.04
C ILE A 152 0.40 13.25 11.38
N ILE A 153 0.89 14.49 11.45
CA ILE A 153 0.81 15.30 12.66
C ILE A 153 -0.65 15.61 13.02
N ARG A 154 -1.46 15.97 12.02
CA ARG A 154 -2.86 16.35 12.19
C ARG A 154 -3.72 15.18 12.69
N THR A 155 -3.48 13.98 12.15
CA THR A 155 -4.27 12.78 12.47
C THR A 155 -3.72 11.99 13.65
N TYR A 156 -2.61 12.42 14.23
CA TYR A 156 -1.97 11.73 15.34
C TYR A 156 -2.93 11.53 16.54
N ASN A 157 -2.92 10.31 17.06
CA ASN A 157 -3.75 9.87 18.19
C ASN A 157 -5.27 9.95 17.93
N GLN A 158 -5.68 9.98 16.66
CA GLN A 158 -7.09 10.01 16.25
C GLN A 158 -7.46 8.71 15.55
N LYS A 159 -8.77 8.52 15.36
CA LYS A 159 -9.31 7.53 14.43
C LYS A 159 -9.74 8.27 13.18
N VAL A 160 -9.13 7.94 12.05
CA VAL A 160 -9.49 8.46 10.74
C VAL A 160 -9.67 7.31 9.76
N ASP A 161 -10.67 7.43 8.89
CA ASP A 161 -10.94 6.47 7.85
C ASP A 161 -11.36 7.22 6.58
N PHE A 162 -10.48 7.15 5.58
CA PHE A 162 -10.69 7.74 4.26
C PHE A 162 -10.92 6.65 3.19
N THR A 163 -11.31 5.44 3.62
CA THR A 163 -11.58 4.32 2.72
C THR A 163 -12.72 4.65 1.79
N ASP A 164 -12.44 4.59 0.49
CA ASP A 164 -13.43 4.75 -0.57
C ASP A 164 -13.32 3.56 -1.53
N LEU A 165 -14.26 2.63 -1.44
CA LEU A 165 -14.27 1.43 -2.28
C LEU A 165 -14.48 1.72 -3.77
N ALA A 166 -15.04 2.88 -4.13
CA ALA A 166 -15.15 3.29 -5.53
C ALA A 166 -13.76 3.52 -6.16
N SER A 167 -12.76 3.90 -5.34
CA SER A 167 -11.41 4.16 -5.82
C SER A 167 -10.69 2.91 -6.37
N VAL A 168 -11.20 1.69 -6.14
CA VAL A 168 -10.65 0.48 -6.78
C VAL A 168 -10.81 0.50 -8.30
N GLU A 169 -11.68 1.36 -8.85
CA GLU A 169 -11.85 1.50 -10.30
C GLU A 169 -10.52 1.81 -10.99
N GLN A 170 -9.70 2.68 -10.42
CA GLN A 170 -8.37 2.97 -10.96
C GLN A 170 -7.46 1.73 -11.06
N VAL A 171 -7.66 0.74 -10.17
CA VAL A 171 -6.90 -0.52 -10.24
C VAL A 171 -7.45 -1.41 -11.34
N LEU A 172 -8.77 -1.45 -11.51
CA LEU A 172 -9.41 -2.23 -12.58
C LEU A 172 -9.05 -1.71 -13.96
N GLU A 173 -8.94 -0.38 -14.14
CA GLU A 173 -8.47 0.25 -15.37
C GLU A 173 -7.05 -0.20 -15.74
N LEU A 174 -6.17 -0.35 -14.76
CA LEU A 174 -4.81 -0.87 -14.98
C LEU A 174 -4.78 -2.34 -15.39
N LEU A 175 -5.86 -3.09 -15.18
CA LEU A 175 -5.96 -4.51 -15.55
C LEU A 175 -6.46 -4.75 -16.98
N GLN A 176 -7.01 -3.75 -17.63
CA GLN A 176 -7.42 -3.78 -19.02
C GLN A 176 -6.19 -3.74 -19.94
#